data_6edfcb1fd7d1980d71091bdb535124f8
#
_entry.id   6edfcb1fd7d1980d71091bdb535124f8
#
_cell.length_a   1.000
_cell.length_b   1.000
_cell.length_c   1.000
_cell.angle_alpha   90.00
_cell.angle_beta   90.00
_cell.angle_gamma   90.00
#
_symmetry.space_group_name_H-M   'P 1'
#
loop_
_entity.id
_entity.type
_entity.pdbx_description
1 polymer ?
#
loop_
_entity_poly.entity_id
_entity_poly.type
_entity_poly.pdbx_seq_one_letter_code
_entity_poly.pdbx_strand_id
1 'polypeptide(L)'
;MQQLKAKSLEMRTPQATKTAVLVIGGAEDKVHGREILRTFVGRAGASNAHITIIPSASREPGIIGGRYTRIFEEMGANKVEILDIREREQCETSNIKASLESCTGVFLTGGDQLRLCGVLSDTPAMEIIRQRVRFGQLTLAGTSAGAAVMGHHMIAGGGSGESPNRSLVDMATGLGLIPEVIVDQHFHNRNRMGRLMSAIASHPDRFGIGIDEDTCAMFERDGWLQAMGKGSVTIIDPTEITHTNEPHVGATEPLTLHNLRLHILSHGDRFHLYQRIVLPAVYRISS
;
A
#
# COMPACT_ATOMS: atom_id res chain seq x y z
N MET A 1 -26.84 43.97 -36.87
CA MET A 1 -26.15 43.61 -35.64
C MET A 1 -26.47 42.16 -35.32
N GLN A 2 -25.63 41.23 -35.80
CA GLN A 2 -25.76 39.81 -35.51
C GLN A 2 -24.64 39.43 -34.52
N GLN A 3 -25.02 39.01 -33.31
CA GLN A 3 -24.10 38.51 -32.32
C GLN A 3 -23.74 37.05 -32.64
N LEU A 4 -22.53 36.83 -33.03
CA LEU A 4 -21.90 35.50 -33.15
C LEU A 4 -21.65 34.96 -31.72
N LYS A 5 -22.45 33.96 -31.33
CA LYS A 5 -22.13 33.12 -30.13
C LYS A 5 -20.95 32.23 -30.46
N ALA A 6 -19.78 32.54 -29.91
CA ALA A 6 -18.66 31.62 -29.89
C ALA A 6 -18.98 30.46 -28.93
N LYS A 7 -19.21 29.25 -29.46
CA LYS A 7 -19.18 28.00 -28.71
C LYS A 7 -17.72 27.69 -28.39
N SER A 8 -17.33 27.88 -27.12
CA SER A 8 -16.06 27.33 -26.61
C SER A 8 -16.16 25.80 -26.62
N LEU A 9 -15.46 25.18 -27.54
CA LEU A 9 -15.14 23.75 -27.48
C LEU A 9 -14.16 23.58 -26.32
N GLU A 10 -14.63 23.21 -25.14
CA GLU A 10 -13.78 22.62 -24.13
C GLU A 10 -13.27 21.27 -24.64
N MET A 11 -12.07 21.28 -25.19
CA MET A 11 -11.31 20.04 -25.39
C MET A 11 -11.03 19.45 -24.01
N ARG A 12 -11.83 18.44 -23.63
CA ARG A 12 -11.49 17.55 -22.53
C ARG A 12 -10.23 16.82 -22.93
N THR A 13 -9.06 17.31 -22.51
CA THR A 13 -7.85 16.51 -22.47
C THR A 13 -8.17 15.23 -21.69
N PRO A 14 -7.88 14.03 -22.21
CA PRO A 14 -8.00 12.82 -21.43
C PRO A 14 -7.13 13.02 -20.19
N GLN A 15 -7.77 13.04 -19.03
CA GLN A 15 -7.06 13.11 -17.76
C GLN A 15 -6.23 11.82 -17.69
N ALA A 16 -4.92 11.92 -17.92
CA ALA A 16 -4.02 10.79 -17.77
C ALA A 16 -4.26 10.22 -16.37
N THR A 17 -4.66 8.96 -16.30
CA THR A 17 -4.93 8.27 -15.04
C THR A 17 -3.65 8.33 -14.22
N LYS A 18 -3.64 9.13 -13.14
CA LYS A 18 -2.48 9.21 -12.26
C LYS A 18 -2.27 7.84 -11.63
N THR A 19 -1.16 7.18 -11.93
CA THR A 19 -0.77 5.95 -11.25
C THR A 19 -0.56 6.20 -9.75
N ALA A 20 -0.82 5.18 -8.95
CA ALA A 20 -0.70 5.24 -7.50
C ALA A 20 -0.20 3.92 -6.93
N VAL A 21 0.23 3.93 -5.67
CA VAL A 21 0.48 2.72 -4.88
C VAL A 21 -0.61 2.61 -3.82
N LEU A 22 -1.42 1.55 -3.90
CA LEU A 22 -2.51 1.26 -2.98
C LEU A 22 -2.04 0.25 -1.93
N VAL A 23 -1.90 0.69 -0.70
CA VAL A 23 -1.49 -0.14 0.44
C VAL A 23 -2.74 -0.48 1.24
N ILE A 24 -3.17 -1.76 1.18
CA ILE A 24 -4.48 -2.19 1.67
C ILE A 24 -4.31 -2.99 2.95
N GLY A 25 -5.01 -2.60 4.01
CA GLY A 25 -4.90 -3.20 5.34
C GLY A 25 -5.36 -4.64 5.48
N GLY A 26 -5.87 -5.24 4.41
CA GLY A 26 -6.42 -6.59 4.36
C GLY A 26 -7.92 -6.63 4.48
N ALA A 27 -8.51 -7.81 4.27
CA ALA A 27 -9.96 -8.07 4.35
C ALA A 27 -10.81 -7.04 3.57
N GLU A 28 -10.29 -6.46 2.50
CA GLU A 28 -11.01 -5.52 1.66
C GLU A 28 -12.28 -6.13 1.07
N ASP A 29 -13.31 -5.32 0.92
CA ASP A 29 -14.60 -5.74 0.39
C ASP A 29 -14.47 -6.31 -1.03
N LYS A 30 -14.86 -7.58 -1.18
CA LYS A 30 -14.82 -8.34 -2.44
C LYS A 30 -16.20 -8.60 -3.04
N VAL A 31 -17.26 -8.16 -2.36
CA VAL A 31 -18.63 -8.58 -2.67
C VAL A 31 -19.55 -7.40 -3.01
N HIS A 32 -19.55 -6.37 -2.19
CA HIS A 32 -20.56 -5.28 -2.27
C HIS A 32 -20.03 -4.06 -3.05
N GLY A 33 -19.57 -3.04 -2.36
CA GLY A 33 -19.10 -1.78 -2.96
C GLY A 33 -17.77 -1.91 -3.70
N ARG A 34 -16.86 -2.69 -3.12
CA ARG A 34 -15.52 -2.97 -3.67
C ARG A 34 -14.75 -1.70 -4.04
N GLU A 35 -14.90 -0.64 -3.26
CA GLU A 35 -14.42 0.70 -3.60
C GLU A 35 -12.90 0.72 -3.85
N ILE A 36 -12.13 0.10 -2.95
CA ILE A 36 -10.66 0.05 -3.04
C ILE A 36 -10.23 -0.66 -4.33
N LEU A 37 -10.85 -1.82 -4.63
CA LEU A 37 -10.54 -2.60 -5.81
C LEU A 37 -10.97 -1.89 -7.11
N ARG A 38 -12.12 -1.19 -7.11
CA ARG A 38 -12.53 -0.33 -8.23
C ARG A 38 -11.57 0.82 -8.47
N THR A 39 -11.08 1.42 -7.39
CA THR A 39 -10.07 2.49 -7.49
C THR A 39 -8.77 1.95 -8.09
N PHE A 40 -8.32 0.76 -7.70
CA PHE A 40 -7.16 0.11 -8.30
C PHE A 40 -7.36 -0.11 -9.80
N VAL A 41 -8.47 -0.74 -10.23
CA VAL A 41 -8.77 -0.97 -11.66
C VAL A 41 -8.84 0.36 -12.42
N GLY A 42 -9.49 1.38 -11.84
CA GLY A 42 -9.58 2.72 -12.45
C GLY A 42 -8.21 3.36 -12.64
N ARG A 43 -7.34 3.29 -11.63
CA ARG A 43 -5.96 3.81 -11.70
C ARG A 43 -5.07 2.99 -12.65
N ALA A 44 -5.35 1.70 -12.81
CA ALA A 44 -4.66 0.83 -13.77
C ALA A 44 -5.11 1.01 -15.22
N GLY A 45 -6.13 1.84 -15.50
CA GLY A 45 -6.57 2.13 -16.86
C GLY A 45 -8.04 1.80 -17.17
N ALA A 46 -8.82 1.42 -16.15
CA ALA A 46 -10.24 1.05 -16.27
C ALA A 46 -10.46 -0.03 -17.34
N SER A 47 -11.25 0.25 -18.40
CA SER A 47 -11.49 -0.69 -19.49
C SER A 47 -10.26 -1.00 -20.36
N ASN A 48 -9.15 -0.30 -20.18
CA ASN A 48 -7.87 -0.60 -20.81
C ASN A 48 -6.88 -1.25 -19.83
N ALA A 49 -7.30 -1.54 -18.59
CA ALA A 49 -6.41 -2.11 -17.59
C ALA A 49 -5.93 -3.51 -17.99
N HIS A 50 -4.62 -3.69 -17.98
CA HIS A 50 -3.96 -5.00 -18.03
C HIS A 50 -3.37 -5.26 -16.64
N ILE A 51 -4.00 -6.15 -15.89
CA ILE A 51 -3.68 -6.39 -14.49
C ILE A 51 -2.93 -7.71 -14.35
N THR A 52 -1.80 -7.66 -13.67
CA THR A 52 -1.01 -8.83 -13.29
C THR A 52 -1.17 -9.08 -11.79
N ILE A 53 -1.66 -10.26 -11.42
CA ILE A 53 -1.80 -10.71 -10.05
C ILE A 53 -0.59 -11.55 -9.67
N ILE A 54 0.07 -11.22 -8.55
CA ILE A 54 1.19 -11.99 -8.00
C ILE A 54 0.76 -12.58 -6.67
N PRO A 55 0.35 -13.86 -6.63
CA PRO A 55 -0.18 -14.53 -5.44
C PRO A 55 0.91 -15.24 -4.61
N SER A 56 2.18 -14.91 -4.79
CA SER A 56 3.35 -15.60 -4.22
C SER A 56 3.35 -15.64 -2.69
N ALA A 57 2.66 -14.71 -2.01
CA ALA A 57 2.48 -14.75 -0.56
C ALA A 57 1.56 -15.89 -0.10
N SER A 58 0.64 -16.36 -0.95
CA SER A 58 -0.40 -17.32 -0.59
C SER A 58 0.13 -18.76 -0.56
N ARG A 59 -0.44 -19.57 0.33
CA ARG A 59 -0.28 -21.04 0.29
C ARG A 59 -1.09 -21.68 -0.82
N GLU A 60 -2.16 -21.01 -1.26
CA GLU A 60 -3.08 -21.47 -2.31
C GLU A 60 -3.22 -20.43 -3.43
N PRO A 61 -2.12 -20.15 -4.17
CA PRO A 61 -2.08 -19.02 -5.10
C PRO A 61 -3.06 -19.19 -6.27
N GLY A 62 -3.34 -20.39 -6.72
CA GLY A 62 -4.35 -20.65 -7.75
C GLY A 62 -5.75 -20.22 -7.31
N ILE A 63 -6.15 -20.52 -6.07
CA ILE A 63 -7.45 -20.14 -5.52
C ILE A 63 -7.55 -18.63 -5.35
N ILE A 64 -6.55 -18.03 -4.74
CA ILE A 64 -6.53 -16.58 -4.48
C ILE A 64 -6.40 -15.80 -5.79
N GLY A 65 -5.50 -16.20 -6.68
CA GLY A 65 -5.34 -15.59 -8.00
C GLY A 65 -6.64 -15.65 -8.80
N GLY A 66 -7.27 -16.83 -8.90
CA GLY A 66 -8.54 -16.99 -9.60
C GLY A 66 -9.70 -16.18 -9.00
N ARG A 67 -9.71 -15.94 -7.68
CA ARG A 67 -10.69 -15.04 -7.04
C ARG A 67 -10.52 -13.61 -7.52
N TYR A 68 -9.31 -13.06 -7.47
CA TYR A 68 -9.06 -11.69 -7.92
C TYR A 68 -9.20 -11.52 -9.43
N THR A 69 -8.86 -12.55 -10.22
CA THR A 69 -9.10 -12.54 -11.67
C THR A 69 -10.57 -12.27 -11.97
N ARG A 70 -11.49 -13.07 -11.39
CA ARG A 70 -12.94 -12.86 -11.56
C ARG A 70 -13.39 -11.48 -11.14
N ILE A 71 -12.90 -10.98 -10.00
CA ILE A 71 -13.26 -9.66 -9.48
C ILE A 71 -12.83 -8.54 -10.44
N PHE A 72 -11.61 -8.58 -10.97
CA PHE A 72 -11.11 -7.55 -11.86
C PHE A 72 -11.73 -7.62 -13.27
N GLU A 73 -12.04 -8.82 -13.76
CA GLU A 73 -12.81 -9.02 -14.99
C GLU A 73 -14.23 -8.48 -14.86
N GLU A 74 -14.95 -8.78 -13.75
CA GLU A 74 -16.26 -8.21 -13.42
C GLU A 74 -16.23 -6.67 -13.31
N MET A 75 -15.10 -6.07 -12.95
CA MET A 75 -14.90 -4.62 -12.92
C MET A 75 -14.55 -4.03 -14.28
N GLY A 76 -14.43 -4.85 -15.32
CA GLY A 76 -14.18 -4.42 -16.69
C GLY A 76 -12.73 -4.23 -17.05
N ALA A 77 -11.78 -4.82 -16.33
CA ALA A 77 -10.37 -4.87 -16.77
C ALA A 77 -10.25 -5.60 -18.11
N ASN A 78 -9.46 -5.04 -19.04
CA ASN A 78 -9.30 -5.60 -20.39
C ASN A 78 -8.59 -6.95 -20.40
N LYS A 79 -7.58 -7.10 -19.55
CA LYS A 79 -6.80 -8.33 -19.41
C LYS A 79 -6.41 -8.53 -17.95
N VAL A 80 -6.57 -9.76 -17.46
CA VAL A 80 -6.10 -10.15 -16.13
C VAL A 80 -5.28 -11.43 -16.27
N GLU A 81 -4.09 -11.46 -15.73
CA GLU A 81 -3.22 -12.63 -15.72
C GLU A 81 -2.62 -12.89 -14.34
N ILE A 82 -2.30 -14.14 -14.06
CA ILE A 82 -1.70 -14.58 -12.81
C ILE A 82 -0.25 -14.95 -13.09
N LEU A 83 0.69 -14.32 -12.36
CA LEU A 83 2.09 -14.76 -12.32
C LEU A 83 2.31 -15.56 -11.03
N ASP A 84 2.15 -16.88 -11.12
CA ASP A 84 2.38 -17.79 -10.00
C ASP A 84 3.88 -18.05 -9.81
N ILE A 85 4.59 -17.06 -9.26
CA ILE A 85 6.02 -17.12 -9.01
C ILE A 85 6.23 -17.79 -7.65
N ARG A 86 6.88 -18.95 -7.64
CA ARG A 86 7.15 -19.76 -6.45
C ARG A 86 8.63 -19.74 -6.05
N GLU A 87 9.50 -19.53 -7.01
CA GLU A 87 10.94 -19.58 -6.87
C GLU A 87 11.57 -18.36 -7.54
N ARG A 88 12.69 -17.89 -7.01
CA ARG A 88 13.38 -16.67 -7.46
C ARG A 88 13.80 -16.75 -8.93
N GLU A 89 14.22 -17.93 -9.35
CA GLU A 89 14.72 -18.23 -10.71
C GLU A 89 13.65 -17.94 -11.77
N GLN A 90 12.37 -18.09 -11.45
CA GLN A 90 11.27 -17.76 -12.35
C GLN A 90 11.23 -16.27 -12.69
N CYS A 91 11.69 -15.39 -11.79
CA CYS A 91 11.76 -13.95 -12.02
C CYS A 91 12.72 -13.55 -13.16
N GLU A 92 13.61 -14.46 -13.56
CA GLU A 92 14.56 -14.27 -14.66
C GLU A 92 13.92 -14.58 -16.04
N THR A 93 12.81 -15.29 -16.07
CA THR A 93 12.20 -15.77 -17.32
C THR A 93 11.67 -14.62 -18.17
N SER A 94 11.82 -14.75 -19.50
CA SER A 94 11.36 -13.76 -20.45
C SER A 94 9.85 -13.52 -20.39
N ASN A 95 9.06 -14.55 -20.09
CA ASN A 95 7.60 -14.45 -20.00
C ASN A 95 7.18 -13.54 -18.82
N ILE A 96 7.79 -13.71 -17.64
CA ILE A 96 7.49 -12.89 -16.47
C ILE A 96 7.91 -11.45 -16.71
N LYS A 97 9.11 -11.22 -17.27
CA LYS A 97 9.58 -9.88 -17.62
C LYS A 97 8.62 -9.20 -18.62
N ALA A 98 8.28 -9.87 -19.72
CA ALA A 98 7.37 -9.33 -20.73
C ALA A 98 5.96 -9.01 -20.19
N SER A 99 5.42 -9.86 -19.29
CA SER A 99 4.16 -9.60 -18.62
C SER A 99 4.24 -8.34 -17.76
N LEU A 100 5.28 -8.22 -16.94
CA LEU A 100 5.49 -7.06 -16.07
C LEU A 100 5.82 -5.77 -16.86
N GLU A 101 6.42 -5.86 -18.03
CA GLU A 101 6.69 -4.72 -18.91
C GLU A 101 5.42 -4.21 -19.60
N SER A 102 4.47 -5.08 -19.89
CA SER A 102 3.25 -4.74 -20.64
C SER A 102 2.03 -4.41 -19.77
N CYS A 103 1.96 -4.88 -18.52
CA CYS A 103 0.82 -4.64 -17.65
C CYS A 103 0.72 -3.17 -17.22
N THR A 104 -0.49 -2.72 -16.85
CA THR A 104 -0.76 -1.38 -16.33
C THR A 104 -1.04 -1.36 -14.83
N GLY A 105 -1.31 -2.53 -14.26
CA GLY A 105 -1.52 -2.74 -12.84
C GLY A 105 -0.88 -4.02 -12.33
N VAL A 106 -0.28 -3.98 -11.14
CA VAL A 106 0.18 -5.16 -10.40
C VAL A 106 -0.53 -5.23 -9.06
N PHE A 107 -1.02 -6.43 -8.72
CA PHE A 107 -1.71 -6.70 -7.47
C PHE A 107 -0.99 -7.79 -6.68
N LEU A 108 -0.39 -7.42 -5.52
CA LEU A 108 0.26 -8.35 -4.59
C LEU A 108 -0.77 -8.85 -3.58
N THR A 109 -1.01 -10.16 -3.54
CA THR A 109 -2.02 -10.73 -2.65
C THR A 109 -1.53 -10.87 -1.21
N GLY A 110 -2.47 -11.14 -0.31
CA GLY A 110 -2.18 -11.51 1.08
C GLY A 110 -1.61 -12.93 1.23
N GLY A 111 -1.08 -13.19 2.43
CA GLY A 111 -0.47 -14.46 2.82
C GLY A 111 0.71 -14.25 3.76
N ASP A 112 1.86 -14.78 3.42
CA ASP A 112 3.11 -14.69 4.16
C ASP A 112 4.05 -13.66 3.49
N GLN A 113 4.34 -12.56 4.19
CA GLN A 113 5.18 -11.48 3.68
C GLN A 113 6.66 -11.89 3.52
N LEU A 114 7.15 -12.77 4.39
CA LEU A 114 8.53 -13.27 4.28
C LEU A 114 8.69 -14.15 3.02
N ARG A 115 7.68 -14.99 2.73
CA ARG A 115 7.65 -15.76 1.47
C ARG A 115 7.64 -14.83 0.27
N LEU A 116 6.80 -13.79 0.28
CA LEU A 116 6.72 -12.83 -0.83
C LEU A 116 8.08 -12.13 -1.07
N CYS A 117 8.71 -11.64 0.00
CA CYS A 117 10.06 -11.06 -0.09
C CYS A 117 11.10 -12.08 -0.54
N GLY A 118 11.07 -13.31 0.00
CA GLY A 118 11.99 -14.38 -0.38
C GLY A 118 11.98 -14.68 -1.87
N VAL A 119 10.82 -14.54 -2.52
CA VAL A 119 10.67 -14.78 -3.96
C VAL A 119 11.02 -13.56 -4.81
N LEU A 120 10.64 -12.35 -4.39
CA LEU A 120 10.71 -11.16 -5.24
C LEU A 120 11.89 -10.23 -4.97
N SER A 121 12.43 -10.17 -3.73
CA SER A 121 13.50 -9.21 -3.38
C SER A 121 14.71 -9.36 -4.29
N ASP A 122 15.26 -8.25 -4.75
CA ASP A 122 16.48 -8.18 -5.56
C ASP A 122 16.46 -9.06 -6.82
N THR A 123 15.27 -9.18 -7.45
CA THR A 123 15.07 -9.89 -8.72
C THR A 123 14.81 -8.90 -9.86
N PRO A 124 15.09 -9.27 -11.13
CA PRO A 124 14.75 -8.46 -12.28
C PRO A 124 13.25 -8.15 -12.39
N ALA A 125 12.38 -9.09 -12.01
CA ALA A 125 10.94 -8.87 -11.95
C ALA A 125 10.58 -7.72 -10.99
N MET A 126 11.18 -7.69 -9.79
CA MET A 126 10.95 -6.63 -8.83
C MET A 126 11.53 -5.29 -9.28
N GLU A 127 12.67 -5.30 -9.96
CA GLU A 127 13.28 -4.08 -10.51
C GLU A 127 12.39 -3.45 -11.59
N ILE A 128 11.81 -4.26 -12.49
CA ILE A 128 10.82 -3.78 -13.48
C ILE A 128 9.64 -3.11 -12.78
N ILE A 129 9.06 -3.75 -11.76
CA ILE A 129 7.94 -3.18 -10.98
C ILE A 129 8.37 -1.84 -10.36
N ARG A 130 9.51 -1.80 -9.66
CA ARG A 130 10.01 -0.61 -8.96
C ARG A 130 10.23 0.56 -9.92
N GLN A 131 10.88 0.33 -11.05
CA GLN A 131 11.12 1.35 -12.07
C GLN A 131 9.80 1.88 -12.64
N ARG A 132 8.89 0.99 -13.02
CA ARG A 132 7.61 1.39 -13.62
C ARG A 132 6.70 2.15 -12.64
N VAL A 133 6.69 1.79 -11.36
CA VAL A 133 6.02 2.56 -10.30
C VAL A 133 6.67 3.94 -10.17
N ARG A 134 7.99 3.99 -10.05
CA ARG A 134 8.75 5.24 -9.91
C ARG A 134 8.49 6.21 -11.07
N PHE A 135 8.41 5.73 -12.30
CA PHE A 135 8.15 6.57 -13.48
C PHE A 135 6.67 6.81 -13.78
N GLY A 136 5.75 6.33 -12.94
CA GLY A 136 4.31 6.53 -13.12
C GLY A 136 3.73 5.79 -14.32
N GLN A 137 4.27 4.63 -14.63
CA GLN A 137 3.84 3.76 -15.73
C GLN A 137 3.02 2.56 -15.25
N LEU A 138 2.95 2.35 -13.93
CA LEU A 138 2.34 1.19 -13.30
C LEU A 138 1.58 1.62 -12.04
N THR A 139 0.33 1.20 -11.91
CA THR A 139 -0.39 1.24 -10.63
C THR A 139 -0.09 -0.04 -9.87
N LEU A 140 0.32 0.09 -8.62
CA LEU A 140 0.59 -1.05 -7.76
C LEU A 140 -0.43 -1.12 -6.62
N ALA A 141 -0.89 -2.30 -6.29
CA ALA A 141 -1.64 -2.53 -5.07
C ALA A 141 -1.08 -3.74 -4.31
N GLY A 142 -1.16 -3.70 -3.00
CA GLY A 142 -0.85 -4.82 -2.13
C GLY A 142 -1.78 -4.89 -0.95
N THR A 143 -2.31 -6.10 -0.67
CA THR A 143 -3.23 -6.32 0.45
C THR A 143 -2.59 -7.21 1.51
N SER A 144 -2.80 -6.87 2.80
CA SER A 144 -2.29 -7.64 3.94
C SER A 144 -0.77 -7.87 3.84
N ALA A 145 -0.29 -9.08 3.60
CA ALA A 145 1.15 -9.35 3.38
C ALA A 145 1.72 -8.53 2.21
N GLY A 146 0.95 -8.34 1.11
CA GLY A 146 1.33 -7.48 0.00
C GLY A 146 1.45 -6.01 0.37
N ALA A 147 0.74 -5.55 1.41
CA ALA A 147 0.89 -4.21 1.97
C ALA A 147 2.13 -4.10 2.87
N ALA A 148 2.38 -5.10 3.70
CA ALA A 148 3.49 -5.11 4.64
C ALA A 148 4.87 -4.96 3.97
N VAL A 149 5.03 -5.48 2.75
CA VAL A 149 6.30 -5.47 2.01
C VAL A 149 6.65 -4.14 1.34
N MET A 150 5.76 -3.13 1.38
CA MET A 150 5.90 -1.89 0.60
C MET A 150 7.08 -1.02 1.04
N GLY A 151 7.40 -1.00 2.34
CA GLY A 151 8.54 -0.27 2.89
C GLY A 151 9.88 -0.96 2.60
N HIS A 152 10.97 -0.26 2.89
CA HIS A 152 12.30 -0.88 2.96
C HIS A 152 12.43 -1.70 4.24
N HIS A 153 11.99 -1.13 5.37
CA HIS A 153 11.84 -1.86 6.63
C HIS A 153 10.43 -2.45 6.70
N MET A 154 10.32 -3.71 7.00
CA MET A 154 9.08 -4.47 7.03
C MET A 154 8.87 -5.13 8.38
N ILE A 155 7.66 -5.07 8.92
CA ILE A 155 7.26 -5.88 10.07
C ILE A 155 7.03 -7.32 9.57
N ALA A 156 7.95 -8.22 9.92
CA ALA A 156 7.87 -9.63 9.57
C ALA A 156 6.90 -10.39 10.48
N GLY A 157 6.88 -10.04 11.77
CA GLY A 157 6.08 -10.68 12.80
C GLY A 157 6.03 -9.84 14.07
N GLY A 158 5.56 -10.48 15.14
CA GLY A 158 5.55 -9.89 16.48
C GLY A 158 4.21 -9.99 17.18
N GLY A 159 4.16 -9.51 18.42
CA GLY A 159 3.00 -9.51 19.31
C GLY A 159 1.98 -8.42 19.01
N SER A 160 0.98 -8.32 19.85
CA SER A 160 -0.06 -7.28 19.82
C SER A 160 -0.65 -7.06 21.20
N GLY A 161 -1.21 -5.86 21.44
CA GLY A 161 -1.91 -5.53 22.69
C GLY A 161 -1.02 -5.19 23.89
N GLU A 162 0.29 -5.19 23.75
CA GLU A 162 1.24 -4.85 24.80
C GLU A 162 1.75 -3.40 24.67
N SER A 163 2.37 -2.90 25.76
CA SER A 163 3.13 -1.66 25.70
C SER A 163 4.32 -1.80 24.75
N PRO A 164 4.71 -0.73 24.04
CA PRO A 164 5.87 -0.77 23.16
C PRO A 164 7.13 -1.28 23.87
N ASN A 165 7.77 -2.27 23.28
CA ASN A 165 9.06 -2.82 23.71
C ASN A 165 9.76 -3.43 22.49
N ARG A 166 11.07 -3.63 22.56
CA ARG A 166 11.87 -4.08 21.39
C ARG A 166 11.54 -5.50 20.94
N SER A 167 11.10 -6.37 21.85
CA SER A 167 10.73 -7.76 21.52
C SER A 167 9.33 -7.91 20.91
N LEU A 168 8.53 -6.82 20.88
CA LEU A 168 7.18 -6.83 20.37
C LEU A 168 7.11 -6.91 18.83
N VAL A 169 8.22 -6.63 18.15
CA VAL A 169 8.27 -6.57 16.70
C VAL A 169 9.50 -7.29 16.13
N ASP A 170 9.27 -8.15 15.15
CA ASP A 170 10.31 -8.74 14.33
C ASP A 170 10.42 -7.96 13.03
N MET A 171 11.58 -7.38 12.76
CA MET A 171 11.84 -6.60 11.56
C MET A 171 12.57 -7.40 10.49
N ALA A 172 12.27 -7.11 9.23
CA ALA A 172 12.96 -7.66 8.06
C ALA A 172 13.07 -6.63 6.95
N THR A 173 13.76 -6.97 5.87
CA THR A 173 13.82 -6.13 4.67
C THR A 173 12.59 -6.38 3.80
N GLY A 174 11.89 -5.32 3.41
CA GLY A 174 10.78 -5.34 2.48
C GLY A 174 11.21 -5.10 1.03
N LEU A 175 10.25 -4.77 0.17
CA LEU A 175 10.50 -4.56 -1.27
C LEU A 175 10.92 -3.12 -1.62
N GLY A 176 10.85 -2.18 -0.69
CA GLY A 176 11.36 -0.81 -0.88
C GLY A 176 10.64 0.00 -1.94
N LEU A 177 9.34 -0.19 -2.11
CA LEU A 177 8.50 0.53 -3.07
C LEU A 177 8.12 1.93 -2.57
N ILE A 178 7.94 2.05 -1.26
CA ILE A 178 7.75 3.31 -0.53
C ILE A 178 8.73 3.27 0.65
N PRO A 179 10.02 3.58 0.41
CA PRO A 179 11.07 3.35 1.41
C PRO A 179 10.92 4.19 2.68
N GLU A 180 10.16 5.28 2.62
CA GLU A 180 9.94 6.21 3.73
C GLU A 180 9.02 5.66 4.83
N VAL A 181 8.33 4.54 4.59
CA VAL A 181 7.31 4.03 5.50
C VAL A 181 7.60 2.64 6.04
N ILE A 182 7.08 2.35 7.24
CA ILE A 182 6.90 1.01 7.80
C ILE A 182 5.40 0.77 7.89
N VAL A 183 4.90 -0.28 7.24
CA VAL A 183 3.48 -0.58 7.16
C VAL A 183 3.10 -1.68 8.14
N ASP A 184 2.03 -1.44 8.92
CA ASP A 184 1.36 -2.46 9.70
C ASP A 184 -0.12 -2.56 9.28
N GLN A 185 -0.56 -3.75 8.91
CA GLN A 185 -1.88 -4.04 8.36
C GLN A 185 -2.78 -4.75 9.40
N HIS A 186 -4.12 -4.82 9.14
CA HIS A 186 -5.11 -5.26 10.12
C HIS A 186 -4.95 -4.54 11.47
N PHE A 187 -4.70 -3.24 11.44
CA PHE A 187 -4.00 -2.51 12.49
C PHE A 187 -4.79 -2.47 13.80
N HIS A 188 -5.89 -1.70 13.87
CA HIS A 188 -6.74 -1.67 15.06
C HIS A 188 -7.47 -3.00 15.28
N ASN A 189 -7.84 -3.71 14.21
CA ASN A 189 -8.50 -5.00 14.29
C ASN A 189 -7.70 -6.04 15.09
N ARG A 190 -6.36 -5.89 15.15
CA ARG A 190 -5.46 -6.77 15.90
C ARG A 190 -4.67 -6.07 16.98
N ASN A 191 -5.10 -4.86 17.40
CA ASN A 191 -4.47 -4.07 18.48
C ASN A 191 -2.95 -3.91 18.32
N ARG A 192 -2.49 -3.39 17.17
CA ARG A 192 -1.07 -3.38 16.78
C ARG A 192 -0.34 -2.07 17.03
N MET A 193 -0.95 -1.13 17.74
CA MET A 193 -0.36 0.19 18.03
C MET A 193 1.02 0.08 18.70
N GLY A 194 1.12 -0.72 19.77
CA GLY A 194 2.39 -0.91 20.50
C GLY A 194 3.49 -1.46 19.60
N ARG A 195 3.14 -2.41 18.72
CA ARG A 195 4.07 -3.01 17.75
C ARG A 195 4.61 -2.00 16.74
N LEU A 196 3.73 -1.18 16.16
CA LEU A 196 4.16 -0.15 15.22
C LEU A 196 5.00 0.92 15.90
N MET A 197 4.66 1.33 17.13
CA MET A 197 5.49 2.24 17.93
C MET A 197 6.88 1.64 18.19
N SER A 198 6.97 0.33 18.46
CA SER A 198 8.25 -0.36 18.66
C SER A 198 9.11 -0.35 17.39
N ALA A 199 8.49 -0.59 16.23
CA ALA A 199 9.18 -0.50 14.94
C ALA A 199 9.72 0.91 14.68
N ILE A 200 8.94 1.94 14.98
CA ILE A 200 9.33 3.34 14.81
C ILE A 200 10.40 3.77 15.81
N ALA A 201 10.38 3.25 17.04
CA ALA A 201 11.45 3.52 18.00
C ALA A 201 12.84 3.08 17.48
N SER A 202 12.88 1.94 16.79
CA SER A 202 14.12 1.40 16.19
C SER A 202 14.46 2.04 14.82
N HIS A 203 13.47 2.68 14.18
CA HIS A 203 13.63 3.33 12.86
C HIS A 203 13.01 4.73 12.85
N PRO A 204 13.55 5.70 13.63
CA PRO A 204 12.94 7.01 13.82
C PRO A 204 13.08 7.94 12.59
N ASP A 205 13.65 7.47 11.51
CA ASP A 205 13.74 8.12 10.21
C ASP A 205 12.60 7.69 9.25
N ARG A 206 11.66 6.84 9.70
CA ARG A 206 10.55 6.31 8.90
C ARG A 206 9.20 6.68 9.50
N PHE A 207 8.19 6.86 8.65
CA PHE A 207 6.81 6.98 9.10
C PHE A 207 6.23 5.60 9.42
N GLY A 208 5.50 5.47 10.53
CA GLY A 208 4.65 4.31 10.79
C GLY A 208 3.28 4.49 10.13
N ILE A 209 2.85 3.51 9.35
CA ILE A 209 1.54 3.54 8.68
C ILE A 209 0.74 2.31 9.12
N GLY A 210 -0.19 2.51 10.07
CA GLY A 210 -1.16 1.50 10.49
C GLY A 210 -2.42 1.57 9.64
N ILE A 211 -2.86 0.45 9.05
CA ILE A 211 -4.00 0.42 8.13
C ILE A 211 -5.00 -0.64 8.59
N ASP A 212 -6.23 -0.22 8.84
CA ASP A 212 -7.32 -1.10 9.26
C ASP A 212 -7.81 -2.01 8.13
N GLU A 213 -8.59 -3.05 8.48
CA GLU A 213 -9.26 -3.90 7.50
C GLU A 213 -10.24 -3.07 6.63
N ASP A 214 -10.44 -3.49 5.39
CA ASP A 214 -11.26 -2.80 4.37
C ASP A 214 -10.91 -1.30 4.25
N THR A 215 -9.63 -0.99 4.38
CA THR A 215 -9.07 0.37 4.35
C THR A 215 -7.78 0.37 3.53
N CYS A 216 -7.50 1.48 2.87
CA CYS A 216 -6.36 1.67 2.00
C CYS A 216 -5.70 3.02 2.27
N ALA A 217 -4.39 3.02 2.34
CA ALA A 217 -3.56 4.20 2.19
C ALA A 217 -3.08 4.26 0.74
N MET A 218 -3.61 5.19 -0.04
CA MET A 218 -3.25 5.39 -1.44
C MET A 218 -2.18 6.47 -1.55
N PHE A 219 -0.98 6.09 -1.97
CA PHE A 219 0.16 6.98 -2.17
C PHE A 219 0.21 7.46 -3.60
N GLU A 220 0.24 8.78 -3.78
CA GLU A 220 0.42 9.45 -5.05
C GLU A 220 1.87 9.91 -5.22
N ARG A 221 2.31 10.08 -6.46
CA ARG A 221 3.71 10.42 -6.79
C ARG A 221 4.16 11.80 -6.29
N ASP A 222 3.22 12.68 -6.03
CA ASP A 222 3.45 14.03 -5.52
C ASP A 222 3.62 14.10 -3.99
N GLY A 223 3.71 12.94 -3.34
CA GLY A 223 3.92 12.81 -1.90
C GLY A 223 2.65 12.79 -1.05
N TRP A 224 1.48 12.86 -1.69
CA TRP A 224 0.21 12.73 -0.97
C TRP A 224 -0.12 11.27 -0.69
N LEU A 225 -0.58 11.02 0.52
CA LEU A 225 -1.30 9.83 0.95
C LEU A 225 -2.76 10.20 1.15
N GLN A 226 -3.68 9.42 0.60
CA GLN A 226 -5.13 9.54 0.83
C GLN A 226 -5.65 8.29 1.51
N ALA A 227 -6.40 8.46 2.60
CA ALA A 227 -7.12 7.36 3.25
C ALA A 227 -8.44 7.09 2.52
N MET A 228 -8.78 5.81 2.32
CA MET A 228 -10.05 5.38 1.74
C MET A 228 -10.51 4.04 2.33
N GLY A 229 -11.79 3.78 2.31
CA GLY A 229 -12.39 2.57 2.89
C GLY A 229 -13.15 2.84 4.16
N LYS A 230 -13.40 1.80 4.96
CA LYS A 230 -14.32 1.86 6.11
C LYS A 230 -13.67 2.18 7.45
N GLY A 231 -12.39 1.79 7.62
CA GLY A 231 -11.63 2.05 8.84
C GLY A 231 -10.77 3.30 8.73
N SER A 232 -9.67 3.30 9.44
CA SER A 232 -8.74 4.43 9.50
C SER A 232 -7.34 4.07 9.03
N VAL A 233 -6.59 5.09 8.62
CA VAL A 233 -5.15 5.04 8.43
C VAL A 233 -4.51 5.83 9.56
N THR A 234 -3.72 5.16 10.38
CA THR A 234 -2.94 5.77 11.46
C THR A 234 -1.55 6.10 10.94
N ILE A 235 -1.12 7.35 11.09
CA ILE A 235 0.24 7.78 10.74
C ILE A 235 0.99 8.12 12.03
N ILE A 236 2.13 7.49 12.23
CA ILE A 236 3.08 7.82 13.29
C ILE A 236 4.24 8.58 12.64
N ASP A 237 4.35 9.86 12.96
CA ASP A 237 5.45 10.72 12.50
C ASP A 237 6.47 10.92 13.63
N PRO A 238 7.67 10.33 13.51
CA PRO A 238 8.70 10.40 14.56
C PRO A 238 9.60 11.65 14.47
N THR A 239 9.41 12.54 13.51
CA THR A 239 10.36 13.63 13.23
C THR A 239 10.53 14.62 14.36
N GLU A 240 9.60 14.72 15.28
CA GLU A 240 9.68 15.59 16.45
C GLU A 240 9.96 14.82 17.75
N ILE A 241 10.37 13.56 17.68
CA ILE A 241 10.80 12.82 18.86
C ILE A 241 11.94 13.58 19.55
N THR A 242 11.73 13.96 20.81
CA THR A 242 12.72 14.66 21.63
C THR A 242 13.51 13.72 22.54
N HIS A 243 12.97 12.54 22.83
CA HIS A 243 13.60 11.55 23.68
C HIS A 243 13.08 10.14 23.40
N THR A 244 14.00 9.18 23.43
CA THR A 244 13.73 7.74 23.49
C THR A 244 14.74 7.06 24.41
N ASN A 245 14.31 6.01 25.12
CA ASN A 245 15.20 5.14 25.89
C ASN A 245 15.62 3.89 25.11
N GLU A 246 15.22 3.74 23.84
CA GLU A 246 15.39 2.54 23.01
C GLU A 246 16.80 1.95 23.07
N PRO A 247 17.89 2.74 22.92
CA PRO A 247 19.26 2.18 22.94
C PRO A 247 19.73 1.67 24.31
N HIS A 248 19.00 1.97 25.39
CA HIS A 248 19.46 1.79 26.77
C HIS A 248 18.68 0.76 27.57
N VAL A 249 17.59 0.21 27.01
CA VAL A 249 16.69 -0.73 27.70
C VAL A 249 16.82 -2.15 27.15
N GLY A 250 16.49 -3.13 27.98
CA GLY A 250 16.38 -4.54 27.58
C GLY A 250 15.24 -4.76 26.58
N ALA A 251 15.26 -5.91 25.92
CA ALA A 251 14.33 -6.21 24.82
C ALA A 251 12.86 -6.19 25.26
N THR A 252 12.55 -6.59 26.48
CA THR A 252 11.18 -6.68 27.02
C THR A 252 10.79 -5.50 27.91
N GLU A 253 11.72 -4.56 28.13
CA GLU A 253 11.43 -3.36 28.94
C GLU A 253 10.62 -2.36 28.13
N PRO A 254 9.71 -1.60 28.79
CA PRO A 254 8.89 -0.60 28.10
C PRO A 254 9.73 0.49 27.44
N LEU A 255 9.37 0.84 26.21
CA LEU A 255 9.95 1.95 25.49
C LEU A 255 9.35 3.29 25.91
N THR A 256 10.19 4.31 25.99
CA THR A 256 9.81 5.71 26.14
C THR A 256 9.95 6.41 24.81
N LEU A 257 8.90 7.11 24.38
CA LEU A 257 8.86 7.94 23.17
C LEU A 257 8.20 9.27 23.52
N HIS A 258 8.96 10.35 23.56
CA HIS A 258 8.45 11.69 23.84
C HIS A 258 8.25 12.48 22.55
N ASN A 259 7.15 13.22 22.48
CA ASN A 259 6.80 14.08 21.34
C ASN A 259 6.63 13.36 20.01
N LEU A 260 5.98 12.18 20.06
CA LEU A 260 5.61 11.43 18.88
C LEU A 260 4.32 12.01 18.30
N ARG A 261 4.32 12.42 17.04
CA ARG A 261 3.09 12.87 16.38
C ARG A 261 2.27 11.71 15.88
N LEU A 262 0.97 11.79 16.11
CA LEU A 262 -0.02 10.81 15.65
C LEU A 262 -1.10 11.51 14.83
N HIS A 263 -1.39 10.96 13.65
CA HIS A 263 -2.55 11.36 12.86
C HIS A 263 -3.42 10.14 12.60
N ILE A 264 -4.73 10.30 12.70
CA ILE A 264 -5.71 9.28 12.34
C ILE A 264 -6.54 9.85 11.21
N LEU A 265 -6.46 9.24 10.04
CA LEU A 265 -7.14 9.66 8.83
C LEU A 265 -8.31 8.75 8.55
N SER A 266 -9.48 9.33 8.28
CA SER A 266 -10.65 8.63 7.78
C SER A 266 -10.79 8.79 6.26
N HIS A 267 -11.79 8.14 5.69
CA HIS A 267 -12.06 8.18 4.25
C HIS A 267 -12.06 9.61 3.69
N GLY A 268 -11.22 9.85 2.69
CA GLY A 268 -11.08 11.14 2.00
C GLY A 268 -10.04 12.09 2.59
N ASP A 269 -9.60 11.87 3.83
CA ASP A 269 -8.51 12.66 4.41
C ASP A 269 -7.20 12.39 3.68
N ARG A 270 -6.34 13.42 3.62
CA ARG A 270 -5.04 13.34 2.95
C ARG A 270 -3.93 13.81 3.86
N PHE A 271 -2.76 13.19 3.72
CA PHE A 271 -1.53 13.58 4.39
C PHE A 271 -0.39 13.70 3.37
N HIS A 272 0.40 14.77 3.48
CA HIS A 272 1.56 14.95 2.63
C HIS A 272 2.83 14.54 3.39
N LEU A 273 3.48 13.46 2.96
CA LEU A 273 4.64 12.88 3.65
C LEU A 273 5.79 13.86 3.88
N TYR A 274 6.15 14.64 2.86
CA TYR A 274 7.30 15.54 2.96
C TYR A 274 6.98 16.87 3.64
N GLN A 275 5.77 17.40 3.44
CA GLN A 275 5.33 18.68 4.02
C GLN A 275 4.67 18.51 5.40
N ARG A 276 4.30 17.29 5.77
CA ARG A 276 3.59 16.93 7.02
C ARG A 276 2.31 17.74 7.23
N ILE A 277 1.57 17.94 6.15
CA ILE A 277 0.32 18.68 6.14
C ILE A 277 -0.83 17.68 6.04
N VAL A 278 -1.85 17.85 6.90
CA VAL A 278 -3.13 17.14 6.81
C VAL A 278 -4.13 18.01 6.06
N LEU A 279 -4.82 17.43 5.09
CA LEU A 279 -5.99 18.03 4.45
C LEU A 279 -7.21 17.14 4.78
N PRO A 280 -8.12 17.61 5.64
CA PRO A 280 -9.32 16.85 5.96
C PRO A 280 -10.26 16.77 4.75
N ALA A 281 -11.02 15.69 4.68
CA ALA A 281 -12.09 15.54 3.70
C ALA A 281 -13.15 16.62 3.90
N VAL A 282 -13.70 17.12 2.80
CA VAL A 282 -14.83 18.06 2.87
C VAL A 282 -16.11 17.25 3.13
N TYR A 283 -16.52 17.19 4.38
CA TYR A 283 -17.80 16.58 4.74
C TYR A 283 -18.95 17.50 4.34
N ARG A 284 -19.81 17.04 3.42
CA ARG A 284 -21.12 17.66 3.22
C ARG A 284 -22.01 17.13 4.36
N ILE A 285 -22.37 17.99 5.31
CA ILE A 285 -23.40 17.68 6.29
C ILE A 285 -24.68 17.45 5.48
N SER A 286 -25.14 16.20 5.44
CA SER A 286 -26.47 15.88 4.91
C SER A 286 -27.47 16.49 5.89
N SER A 287 -28.12 17.55 5.46
CA SER A 287 -29.25 18.19 6.19
C SER A 287 -30.48 17.29 6.16
#